data_5eb0a37354977fe92fd86fcb424a173a
#
_entry.id   5eb0a37354977fe92fd86fcb424a173a
#
_cell.length_a   1.000
_cell.length_b   1.000
_cell.length_c   1.000
_cell.angle_alpha   90.00
_cell.angle_beta   90.00
_cell.angle_gamma   90.00
#
_symmetry.space_group_name_H-M   'P 1'
#
loop_
_entity.id
_entity.type
_entity.pdbx_description
1 polymer ?
#
loop_
_entity_poly.entity_id
_entity_poly.type
_entity_poly.pdbx_seq_one_letter_code
_entity_poly.pdbx_strand_id
1 'polypeptide(L)'
;MIRDSINALKKKFKDYQIDGYIIPKNDNYFSEYASNDRLKKITKFSGSAGIAVILKKINYLFVDGRYTLQANQESSNYFKIIEIHKKFPNKIIKNLNLGYDPSLFTRNTLKKYFSNNNVVAINNNLIDQIFKFNKIKTKPFFSLNKKVVGESHHSKISKVVEFIKS
;
A
#
# COMPACT_ATOMS: atom_id res chain seq x y z
N MET A 1 -19.54 7.72 1.37
CA MET A 1 -19.49 6.36 1.97
C MET A 1 -18.62 5.44 1.10
N ILE A 2 -18.26 4.21 1.55
CA ILE A 2 -17.30 3.34 0.80
C ILE A 2 -17.78 3.01 -0.61
N ARG A 3 -19.06 2.64 -0.75
CA ARG A 3 -19.67 2.31 -2.04
C ARG A 3 -19.47 3.42 -3.07
N ASP A 4 -19.69 4.66 -2.65
CA ASP A 4 -19.58 5.84 -3.54
C ASP A 4 -18.12 6.08 -3.95
N SER A 5 -17.19 5.87 -3.02
CA SER A 5 -15.74 5.98 -3.30
C SER A 5 -15.26 4.90 -4.26
N ILE A 6 -15.73 3.65 -4.09
CA ILE A 6 -15.43 2.56 -5.03
C ILE A 6 -16.02 2.89 -6.42
N ASN A 7 -17.25 3.38 -6.47
CA ASN A 7 -17.88 3.77 -7.74
C ASN A 7 -17.15 4.95 -8.40
N ALA A 8 -16.74 5.96 -7.62
CA ALA A 8 -15.94 7.08 -8.11
C ALA A 8 -14.60 6.62 -8.70
N LEU A 9 -13.93 5.65 -8.05
CA LEU A 9 -12.72 5.05 -8.58
C LEU A 9 -12.97 4.30 -9.89
N LYS A 10 -14.01 3.48 -9.95
CA LYS A 10 -14.35 2.69 -11.15
C LYS A 10 -14.68 3.57 -12.37
N LYS A 11 -15.28 4.74 -12.16
CA LYS A 11 -15.53 5.71 -13.24
C LYS A 11 -14.25 6.16 -13.95
N LYS A 12 -13.13 6.25 -13.21
CA LYS A 12 -11.83 6.65 -13.77
C LYS A 12 -11.15 5.56 -14.62
N PHE A 13 -11.58 4.30 -14.51
CA PHE A 13 -10.94 3.19 -15.24
C PHE A 13 -10.95 3.37 -16.76
N LYS A 14 -11.99 3.99 -17.29
CA LYS A 14 -12.09 4.27 -18.74
C LYS A 14 -11.03 5.25 -19.19
N ASP A 15 -10.78 6.31 -18.42
CA ASP A 15 -9.84 7.38 -18.76
C ASP A 15 -8.40 6.88 -18.81
N TYR A 16 -8.08 5.87 -17.97
CA TYR A 16 -6.75 5.27 -17.89
C TYR A 16 -6.64 3.93 -18.63
N GLN A 17 -7.70 3.48 -19.33
CA GLN A 17 -7.77 2.21 -20.07
C GLN A 17 -7.37 1.00 -19.20
N ILE A 18 -7.83 0.97 -17.95
CA ILE A 18 -7.56 -0.11 -16.98
C ILE A 18 -8.82 -0.89 -16.63
N ASP A 19 -8.64 -2.14 -16.19
CA ASP A 19 -9.70 -3.03 -15.71
C ASP A 19 -9.83 -3.04 -14.20
N GLY A 20 -8.81 -2.54 -13.51
CA GLY A 20 -8.77 -2.43 -12.06
C GLY A 20 -7.63 -1.55 -11.56
N TYR A 21 -7.65 -1.27 -10.26
CA TYR A 21 -6.63 -0.46 -9.59
C TYR A 21 -6.13 -1.14 -8.32
N ILE A 22 -4.81 -1.11 -8.11
CA ILE A 22 -4.11 -1.75 -6.99
C ILE A 22 -3.79 -0.70 -5.93
N ILE A 23 -4.17 -0.95 -4.67
CA ILE A 23 -3.97 -0.05 -3.54
C ILE A 23 -3.28 -0.80 -2.41
N PRO A 24 -1.98 -0.53 -2.12
CA PRO A 24 -1.26 -1.14 -1.01
C PRO A 24 -1.50 -0.38 0.29
N LYS A 25 -1.09 -0.98 1.39
CA LYS A 25 -1.12 -0.36 2.72
C LYS A 25 -0.02 0.70 2.91
N ASN A 26 1.15 0.46 2.32
CA ASN A 26 2.32 1.31 2.52
C ASN A 26 2.21 2.71 1.89
N ASP A 27 3.06 3.61 2.36
CA ASP A 27 3.35 4.91 1.77
C ASP A 27 4.55 4.87 0.82
N ASN A 28 4.99 6.04 0.35
CA ASN A 28 6.13 6.21 -0.56
C ASN A 28 7.48 5.81 0.08
N TYR A 29 7.54 5.63 1.39
CA TYR A 29 8.72 5.16 2.13
C TYR A 29 8.62 3.67 2.47
N PHE A 30 7.60 2.99 1.92
CA PHE A 30 7.26 1.58 2.23
C PHE A 30 6.97 1.34 3.71
N SER A 31 6.53 2.37 4.42
CA SER A 31 6.09 2.27 5.81
C SER A 31 4.64 1.80 5.91
N GLU A 32 4.36 0.89 6.84
CA GLU A 32 2.99 0.49 7.20
C GLU A 32 2.24 1.55 8.01
N TYR A 33 2.96 2.55 8.53
CA TYR A 33 2.43 3.66 9.33
C TYR A 33 2.12 4.90 8.48
N ALA A 34 1.67 4.69 7.26
CA ALA A 34 1.32 5.77 6.36
C ALA A 34 0.32 6.74 6.99
N SER A 35 0.69 8.01 7.09
CA SER A 35 -0.19 9.08 7.58
C SER A 35 -1.42 9.29 6.66
N ASN A 36 -1.25 9.05 5.37
CA ASN A 36 -2.31 9.03 4.37
C ASN A 36 -2.65 7.58 4.01
N ASP A 37 -3.34 6.89 4.91
CA ASP A 37 -3.72 5.49 4.74
C ASP A 37 -4.81 5.33 3.66
N ARG A 38 -4.35 5.22 2.40
CA ARG A 38 -5.22 5.07 1.22
C ARG A 38 -6.03 3.79 1.27
N LEU A 39 -5.43 2.70 1.75
CA LEU A 39 -6.10 1.42 1.89
C LEU A 39 -7.28 1.53 2.85
N LYS A 40 -7.05 2.06 4.05
CA LYS A 40 -8.11 2.26 5.06
C LYS A 40 -9.23 3.17 4.55
N LYS A 41 -8.88 4.23 3.82
CA LYS A 41 -9.89 5.16 3.26
C LYS A 41 -10.87 4.48 2.33
N ILE A 42 -10.39 3.58 1.44
CA ILE A 42 -11.26 2.93 0.44
C ILE A 42 -11.88 1.62 0.94
N THR A 43 -11.25 0.92 1.91
CA THR A 43 -11.71 -0.40 2.39
C THR A 43 -12.34 -0.39 3.77
N LYS A 44 -12.04 0.59 4.62
CA LYS A 44 -12.14 0.65 6.09
C LYS A 44 -11.16 -0.26 6.85
N PHE A 45 -10.48 -1.16 6.18
CA PHE A 45 -9.53 -2.06 6.82
C PHE A 45 -8.42 -1.26 7.53
N SER A 46 -8.29 -1.49 8.82
CA SER A 46 -7.35 -0.75 9.69
C SER A 46 -6.08 -1.53 10.06
N GLY A 47 -5.96 -2.79 9.62
CA GLY A 47 -4.74 -3.60 9.84
C GLY A 47 -3.51 -3.04 9.13
N SER A 48 -2.32 -3.46 9.56
CA SER A 48 -1.05 -2.90 9.09
C SER A 48 -0.52 -3.52 7.78
N ALA A 49 -1.07 -4.65 7.32
CA ALA A 49 -0.61 -5.32 6.11
C ALA A 49 -1.80 -5.74 5.22
N GLY A 50 -1.84 -5.22 3.99
CA GLY A 50 -2.88 -5.56 3.03
C GLY A 50 -2.70 -4.87 1.68
N ILE A 51 -3.35 -5.46 0.66
CA ILE A 51 -3.43 -4.91 -0.69
C ILE A 51 -4.88 -5.06 -1.17
N ALA A 52 -5.53 -3.96 -1.53
CA ALA A 52 -6.80 -4.02 -2.23
C ALA A 52 -6.61 -4.02 -3.74
N VAL A 53 -7.44 -4.78 -4.44
CA VAL A 53 -7.57 -4.72 -5.90
C VAL A 53 -9.03 -4.50 -6.22
N ILE A 54 -9.35 -3.33 -6.75
CA ILE A 54 -10.70 -2.96 -7.13
C ILE A 54 -10.84 -3.20 -8.64
N LEU A 55 -11.71 -4.13 -9.02
CA LEU A 55 -12.02 -4.46 -10.41
C LEU A 55 -13.42 -3.96 -10.81
N LYS A 56 -13.74 -3.96 -12.08
CA LYS A 56 -15.06 -3.54 -12.59
C LYS A 56 -16.23 -4.24 -11.90
N LYS A 57 -16.14 -5.57 -11.70
CA LYS A 57 -17.24 -6.38 -11.14
C LYS A 57 -17.06 -6.76 -9.67
N ILE A 58 -15.83 -7.04 -9.23
CA ILE A 58 -15.52 -7.57 -7.90
C ILE A 58 -14.33 -6.84 -7.29
N ASN A 59 -14.30 -6.71 -5.97
CA ASN A 59 -13.18 -6.11 -5.25
C ASN A 59 -12.57 -7.15 -4.33
N TYR A 60 -11.26 -7.20 -4.27
CA TYR A 60 -10.49 -8.10 -3.42
C TYR A 60 -9.70 -7.30 -2.40
N LEU A 61 -9.62 -7.83 -1.18
CA LEU A 61 -8.70 -7.37 -0.15
C LEU A 61 -7.84 -8.55 0.30
N PHE A 62 -6.57 -8.51 -0.09
CA PHE A 62 -5.57 -9.49 0.31
C PHE A 62 -4.92 -9.02 1.60
N VAL A 63 -4.94 -9.86 2.63
CA VAL A 63 -4.41 -9.54 3.96
C VAL A 63 -3.48 -10.62 4.47
N ASP A 64 -2.62 -10.28 5.41
CA ASP A 64 -1.87 -11.26 6.19
C ASP A 64 -2.83 -12.10 7.06
N GLY A 65 -2.51 -13.37 7.33
CA GLY A 65 -3.36 -14.30 8.08
C GLY A 65 -3.80 -13.78 9.45
N ARG A 66 -2.95 -12.97 10.11
CA ARG A 66 -3.25 -12.31 11.39
C ARG A 66 -4.44 -11.35 11.33
N TYR A 67 -4.74 -10.82 10.16
CA TYR A 67 -5.78 -9.81 9.95
C TYR A 67 -7.04 -10.34 9.29
N THR A 68 -7.16 -11.67 9.06
CA THR A 68 -8.30 -12.25 8.33
C THR A 68 -9.63 -11.96 9.01
N LEU A 69 -9.71 -12.16 10.34
CA LEU A 69 -10.92 -11.90 11.13
C LEU A 69 -11.29 -10.41 11.09
N GLN A 70 -10.33 -9.53 11.36
CA GLN A 70 -10.50 -8.09 11.34
C GLN A 70 -10.97 -7.59 9.96
N ALA A 71 -10.32 -8.04 8.88
CA ALA A 71 -10.70 -7.66 7.51
C ALA A 71 -12.13 -8.11 7.17
N ASN A 72 -12.56 -9.29 7.63
CA ASN A 72 -13.93 -9.74 7.45
C ASN A 72 -14.94 -8.85 8.18
N GLN A 73 -14.64 -8.44 9.41
CA GLN A 73 -15.51 -7.54 10.19
C GLN A 73 -15.60 -6.14 9.57
N GLU A 74 -14.47 -5.60 9.11
CA GLU A 74 -14.37 -4.21 8.65
C GLU A 74 -14.75 -4.02 7.17
N SER A 75 -14.54 -5.03 6.30
CA SER A 75 -14.53 -4.83 4.84
C SER A 75 -15.33 -5.85 4.02
N SER A 76 -15.83 -6.96 4.58
CA SER A 76 -16.45 -8.06 3.82
C SER A 76 -17.69 -7.66 3.02
N ASN A 77 -18.40 -6.62 3.43
CA ASN A 77 -19.57 -6.10 2.70
C ASN A 77 -19.24 -5.58 1.29
N TYR A 78 -17.98 -5.22 1.02
CA TYR A 78 -17.55 -4.61 -0.24
C TYR A 78 -16.36 -5.32 -0.88
N PHE A 79 -15.65 -6.17 -0.13
CA PHE A 79 -14.44 -6.85 -0.56
C PHE A 79 -14.49 -8.35 -0.26
N LYS A 80 -14.05 -9.15 -1.21
CA LYS A 80 -13.73 -10.55 -0.96
C LYS A 80 -12.38 -10.61 -0.25
N ILE A 81 -12.40 -11.06 1.00
CA ILE A 81 -11.19 -11.15 1.84
C ILE A 81 -10.44 -12.42 1.48
N ILE A 82 -9.13 -12.31 1.27
CA ILE A 82 -8.23 -13.41 0.91
C ILE A 82 -6.95 -13.31 1.73
N GLU A 83 -6.59 -14.42 2.34
CA GLU A 83 -5.29 -14.55 3.00
C GLU A 83 -4.19 -14.68 1.93
N ILE A 84 -3.29 -13.69 1.88
CA ILE A 84 -2.32 -13.54 0.79
C ILE A 84 -1.34 -14.73 0.69
N HIS A 85 -0.97 -15.34 1.83
CA HIS A 85 -0.05 -16.48 1.84
C HIS A 85 -0.70 -17.78 1.37
N LYS A 86 -2.03 -17.92 1.50
CA LYS A 86 -2.77 -19.06 0.97
C LYS A 86 -3.02 -18.92 -0.53
N LYS A 87 -3.26 -17.69 -1.00
CA LYS A 87 -3.55 -17.46 -2.41
C LYS A 87 -3.11 -16.06 -2.87
N PHE A 88 -2.05 -16.02 -3.65
CA PHE A 88 -1.52 -14.77 -4.21
C PHE A 88 -2.47 -14.14 -5.25
N PRO A 89 -2.45 -12.81 -5.40
CA PRO A 89 -3.26 -12.10 -6.39
C PRO A 89 -3.17 -12.67 -7.81
N ASN A 90 -1.95 -13.01 -8.31
CA ASN A 90 -1.73 -13.58 -9.65
C ASN A 90 -2.37 -14.96 -9.89
N LYS A 91 -2.82 -15.64 -8.84
CA LYS A 91 -3.57 -16.90 -8.98
C LYS A 91 -5.06 -16.68 -9.25
N ILE A 92 -5.57 -15.49 -8.92
CA ILE A 92 -7.00 -15.14 -9.00
C ILE A 92 -7.25 -14.13 -10.11
N ILE A 93 -6.39 -13.11 -10.21
CA ILE A 93 -6.52 -11.99 -11.13
C ILE A 93 -5.54 -12.21 -12.27
N LYS A 94 -6.05 -12.35 -13.50
CA LYS A 94 -5.25 -12.69 -14.68
C LYS A 94 -5.76 -11.96 -15.91
N ASN A 95 -4.85 -11.64 -16.81
CA ASN A 95 -5.12 -11.09 -18.14
C ASN A 95 -5.90 -9.76 -18.10
N LEU A 96 -5.60 -8.92 -17.11
CA LEU A 96 -6.21 -7.61 -16.94
C LEU A 96 -5.15 -6.50 -17.01
N ASN A 97 -5.58 -5.31 -17.40
CA ASN A 97 -4.81 -4.07 -17.26
C ASN A 97 -5.06 -3.50 -15.86
N LEU A 98 -4.05 -3.55 -14.99
CA LEU A 98 -4.16 -3.10 -13.60
C LEU A 98 -3.36 -1.81 -13.40
N GLY A 99 -4.06 -0.71 -13.09
CA GLY A 99 -3.43 0.54 -12.71
C GLY A 99 -2.81 0.46 -11.32
N TYR A 100 -1.68 1.13 -11.14
CA TYR A 100 -1.01 1.25 -9.85
C TYR A 100 -0.23 2.56 -9.73
N ASP A 101 0.03 3.02 -8.53
CA ASP A 101 0.92 4.15 -8.26
C ASP A 101 2.36 3.64 -8.17
N PRO A 102 3.27 4.06 -9.09
CA PRO A 102 4.63 3.55 -9.13
C PRO A 102 5.48 3.94 -7.90
N SER A 103 5.10 4.99 -7.16
CA SER A 103 5.78 5.38 -5.93
C SER A 103 5.53 4.42 -4.76
N LEU A 104 4.54 3.54 -4.86
CA LEU A 104 4.11 2.63 -3.78
C LEU A 104 4.52 1.18 -4.00
N PHE A 105 5.18 0.85 -5.11
CA PHE A 105 5.54 -0.52 -5.47
C PHE A 105 6.97 -0.64 -5.95
N THR A 106 7.64 -1.71 -5.54
CA THR A 106 8.87 -2.15 -6.20
C THR A 106 8.55 -3.05 -7.39
N ARG A 107 9.48 -3.13 -8.37
CA ARG A 107 9.37 -4.06 -9.50
C ARG A 107 9.18 -5.51 -9.03
N ASN A 108 9.89 -5.91 -7.98
CA ASN A 108 9.81 -7.26 -7.41
C ASN A 108 8.42 -7.55 -6.81
N THR A 109 7.82 -6.59 -6.10
CA THR A 109 6.47 -6.74 -5.56
C THR A 109 5.43 -6.91 -6.67
N LEU A 110 5.51 -6.11 -7.73
CA LEU A 110 4.62 -6.22 -8.89
C LEU A 110 4.79 -7.58 -9.59
N LYS A 111 6.01 -8.02 -9.83
CA LYS A 111 6.30 -9.32 -10.44
C LYS A 111 5.80 -10.48 -9.58
N LYS A 112 5.98 -10.41 -8.25
CA LYS A 112 5.51 -11.44 -7.32
C LYS A 112 3.99 -11.60 -7.30
N TYR A 113 3.26 -10.49 -7.26
CA TYR A 113 1.81 -10.52 -7.03
C TYR A 113 0.95 -10.35 -8.27
N PHE A 114 1.47 -9.75 -9.35
CA PHE A 114 0.67 -9.37 -10.51
C PHE A 114 1.26 -9.83 -11.85
N SER A 115 2.20 -10.80 -11.86
CA SER A 115 2.91 -11.29 -13.06
C SER A 115 2.01 -11.75 -14.20
N ASN A 116 0.77 -12.15 -13.91
CA ASN A 116 -0.19 -12.62 -14.92
C ASN A 116 -1.10 -11.50 -15.46
N ASN A 117 -0.72 -10.23 -15.25
CA ASN A 117 -1.47 -9.07 -15.67
C ASN A 117 -0.55 -8.05 -16.33
N ASN A 118 -1.11 -7.18 -17.15
CA ASN A 118 -0.43 -5.98 -17.60
C ASN A 118 -0.58 -4.90 -16.51
N VAL A 119 0.52 -4.33 -16.03
CA VAL A 119 0.49 -3.28 -14.98
C VAL A 119 0.77 -1.92 -15.58
N VAL A 120 -0.14 -0.97 -15.38
CA VAL A 120 -0.13 0.39 -15.94
C VAL A 120 0.23 1.38 -14.84
N ALA A 121 1.38 2.05 -14.97
CA ALA A 121 1.82 3.07 -14.02
C ALA A 121 0.97 4.34 -14.14
N ILE A 122 0.44 4.83 -13.01
CA ILE A 122 -0.37 6.04 -12.92
C ILE A 122 0.24 6.93 -11.83
N ASN A 123 1.01 7.93 -12.23
CA ASN A 123 1.75 8.81 -11.33
C ASN A 123 0.84 9.67 -10.42
N ASN A 124 -0.35 10.01 -10.90
CA ASN A 124 -1.32 10.76 -10.10
C ASN A 124 -2.27 9.77 -9.44
N ASN A 125 -2.00 9.41 -8.20
CA ASN A 125 -2.72 8.36 -7.47
C ASN A 125 -4.24 8.56 -7.51
N LEU A 126 -4.98 7.57 -7.99
CA LEU A 126 -6.43 7.68 -8.19
C LEU A 126 -7.21 7.81 -6.87
N ILE A 127 -6.66 7.32 -5.76
CA ILE A 127 -7.26 7.47 -4.43
C ILE A 127 -7.14 8.92 -3.94
N ASP A 128 -6.01 9.58 -4.21
CA ASP A 128 -5.78 10.98 -3.84
C ASP A 128 -6.67 11.94 -4.63
N GLN A 129 -7.15 11.53 -5.81
CA GLN A 129 -8.12 12.29 -6.59
C GLN A 129 -9.56 12.18 -6.04
N ILE A 130 -9.85 11.17 -5.22
CA ILE A 130 -11.19 10.92 -4.65
C ILE A 130 -11.26 11.43 -3.20
N PHE A 131 -10.18 11.25 -2.45
CA PHE A 131 -10.11 11.64 -1.05
C PHE A 131 -9.18 12.84 -0.87
N LYS A 132 -9.62 13.83 -0.10
CA LYS A 132 -8.74 14.89 0.37
C LYS A 132 -7.92 14.36 1.55
N PHE A 133 -6.61 14.38 1.42
CA PHE A 133 -5.70 14.08 2.51
C PHE A 133 -5.14 15.37 3.12
N ASN A 134 -4.98 15.38 4.43
CA ASN A 134 -4.36 16.51 5.11
C ASN A 134 -2.87 16.59 4.73
N LYS A 135 -2.39 17.81 4.48
CA LYS A 135 -0.95 18.04 4.32
C LYS A 135 -0.24 17.67 5.61
N ILE A 136 0.76 16.81 5.50
CA ILE A 136 1.60 16.43 6.64
C ILE A 136 2.43 17.64 7.03
N LYS A 137 2.30 18.10 8.28
CA LYS A 137 3.20 19.10 8.82
C LYS A 137 4.53 18.41 9.11
N THR A 138 5.56 18.72 8.35
CA THR A 138 6.92 18.25 8.62
C THR A 138 7.42 18.87 9.92
N LYS A 139 7.96 18.06 10.81
CA LYS A 139 8.70 18.52 11.98
C LYS A 139 10.20 18.47 11.66
N PRO A 140 11.01 19.41 12.16
CA PRO A 140 12.44 19.34 11.97
C PRO A 140 13.02 18.10 12.66
N PHE A 141 14.09 17.56 12.10
CA PHE A 141 14.86 16.51 12.77
C PHE A 141 15.48 17.08 14.06
N PHE A 142 15.55 16.24 15.06
CA PHE A 142 16.27 16.57 16.30
C PHE A 142 17.17 15.40 16.71
N SER A 143 18.30 15.70 17.33
CA SER A 143 19.19 14.72 17.91
C SER A 143 19.02 14.70 19.43
N LEU A 144 18.98 13.51 20.01
CA LEU A 144 18.98 13.36 21.45
C LEU A 144 20.38 13.66 22.01
N ASN A 145 20.41 14.23 23.22
CA ASN A 145 21.67 14.53 23.91
C ASN A 145 22.47 13.24 24.17
N LYS A 146 23.83 13.31 24.07
CA LYS A 146 24.74 12.21 24.33
C LYS A 146 24.49 11.49 25.65
N LYS A 147 24.10 12.23 26.71
CA LYS A 147 23.72 11.66 28.02
C LYS A 147 22.54 10.69 27.94
N VAL A 148 21.64 10.87 26.96
CA VAL A 148 20.46 10.01 26.73
C VAL A 148 20.81 8.82 25.85
N VAL A 149 21.59 9.05 24.79
CA VAL A 149 21.91 8.01 23.79
C VAL A 149 23.20 7.24 24.10
N GLY A 150 23.95 7.63 25.12
CA GLY A 150 25.20 7.00 25.58
C GLY A 150 26.40 7.29 24.68
N GLU A 151 26.26 7.28 23.36
CA GLU A 151 27.35 7.45 22.40
C GLU A 151 26.98 8.40 21.27
N SER A 152 27.97 9.16 20.76
CA SER A 152 27.71 10.08 19.63
C SER A 152 27.49 9.30 18.31
N HIS A 153 26.73 9.91 17.40
CA HIS A 153 26.52 9.34 16.07
C HIS A 153 27.84 9.20 15.28
N HIS A 154 28.78 10.12 15.43
CA HIS A 154 30.11 10.01 14.81
C HIS A 154 30.85 8.75 15.26
N SER A 155 30.89 8.46 16.58
CA SER A 155 31.52 7.25 17.11
C SER A 155 30.86 5.99 16.58
N LYS A 156 29.52 5.96 16.53
CA LYS A 156 28.77 4.83 15.95
C LYS A 156 29.08 4.61 14.48
N ILE A 157 29.14 5.68 13.68
CA ILE A 157 29.48 5.61 12.26
C ILE A 157 30.92 5.09 12.09
N SER A 158 31.90 5.61 12.86
CA SER A 158 33.29 5.14 12.78
C SER A 158 33.40 3.64 13.03
N LYS A 159 32.75 3.12 14.07
CA LYS A 159 32.72 1.68 14.36
C LYS A 159 32.13 0.85 13.20
N VAL A 160 31.07 1.32 12.57
CA VAL A 160 30.49 0.64 11.40
C VAL A 160 31.46 0.65 10.21
N VAL A 161 32.12 1.79 9.97
CA VAL A 161 33.13 1.93 8.89
C VAL A 161 34.33 0.99 9.13
N GLU A 162 34.82 0.92 10.35
CA GLU A 162 35.91 -0.02 10.72
C GLU A 162 35.50 -1.47 10.48
N PHE A 163 34.29 -1.85 10.93
CA PHE A 163 33.76 -3.19 10.71
C PHE A 163 33.62 -3.56 9.23
N ILE A 164 33.22 -2.59 8.35
CA ILE A 164 33.12 -2.85 6.91
C ILE A 164 34.48 -3.01 6.25
N LYS A 165 35.53 -2.38 6.80
CA LYS A 165 36.91 -2.43 6.27
C LYS A 165 37.70 -3.65 6.72
N SER A 166 37.29 -4.32 7.79
CA SER A 166 37.89 -5.55 8.30
C SER A 166 37.42 -6.78 7.50
#